data_d33472373f8fda33da38931f231a0ef5
#
_entry.id   d33472373f8fda33da38931f231a0ef5
#
_cell.length_a   1.000
_cell.length_b   1.000
_cell.length_c   1.000
_cell.angle_alpha   90.00
_cell.angle_beta   90.00
_cell.angle_gamma   90.00
#
_symmetry.space_group_name_H-M   'P 1'
#
loop_
_entity.id
_entity.type
_entity.pdbx_description
1 polymer ?
#
loop_
_entity_poly.entity_id
_entity_poly.type
_entity_poly.pdbx_seq_one_letter_code
_entity_poly.pdbx_strand_id
1 'polypeptide(L)'
;SSAINIVNHGIDLKYSKPYLDFGPGFYTTPSYDHAALAAIRTTQKYNAKNNKNEEPYIVEVDYKPISAMDLVIGSYPRHSERWGKFVLNNRLKPQMLSAYNILEHNQDGKYDICYGEIADGNIINIAYKVNGGQVIPEDINYKEFLKDNGEVYPQQYSFHTLKAISCIKVLSCDMINNKKKYLNARGRR
;
A
#
# COMPACT_ATOMS: atom_id res chain seq x y z
N SER A 1 -9.54 13.28 -12.40
CA SER A 1 -8.88 12.60 -11.26
C SER A 1 -8.40 11.21 -11.69
N SER A 2 -7.44 10.63 -10.95
CA SER A 2 -6.94 9.26 -11.21
C SER A 2 -8.06 8.21 -11.11
N ALA A 3 -9.04 8.41 -10.23
CA ALA A 3 -10.18 7.53 -10.06
C ALA A 3 -11.06 7.46 -11.32
N ILE A 4 -11.37 8.61 -11.91
CA ILE A 4 -12.14 8.68 -13.18
C ILE A 4 -11.37 8.00 -14.32
N ASN A 5 -10.04 8.14 -14.32
CA ASN A 5 -9.20 7.47 -15.33
C ASN A 5 -9.27 5.95 -15.22
N ILE A 6 -9.29 5.41 -13.99
CA ILE A 6 -9.45 3.97 -13.75
C ILE A 6 -10.79 3.46 -14.30
N VAL A 7 -11.89 4.20 -14.11
CA VAL A 7 -13.20 3.80 -14.62
C VAL A 7 -13.23 3.79 -16.15
N ASN A 8 -12.61 4.78 -16.78
CA ASN A 8 -12.68 4.93 -18.24
C ASN A 8 -11.69 4.04 -19.01
N HIS A 9 -10.54 3.72 -18.41
CA HIS A 9 -9.42 3.06 -19.11
C HIS A 9 -8.91 1.81 -18.38
N GLY A 10 -9.48 1.48 -17.23
CA GLY A 10 -9.01 0.37 -16.39
C GLY A 10 -7.81 0.72 -15.51
N ILE A 11 -7.37 -0.28 -14.76
CA ILE A 11 -6.21 -0.18 -13.86
C ILE A 11 -4.93 -0.38 -14.69
N ASP A 12 -4.03 0.61 -14.64
CA ASP A 12 -2.75 0.57 -15.35
C ASP A 12 -1.59 0.65 -14.35
N LEU A 13 -0.86 -0.44 -14.21
CA LEU A 13 0.24 -0.60 -13.25
C LEU A 13 1.43 0.32 -13.51
N LYS A 14 1.56 0.91 -14.72
CA LYS A 14 2.63 1.88 -15.01
C LYS A 14 2.55 3.14 -14.15
N TYR A 15 1.38 3.46 -13.58
CA TYR A 15 1.20 4.57 -12.65
C TYR A 15 1.50 4.22 -11.20
N SER A 16 1.89 2.97 -10.92
CA SER A 16 2.28 2.55 -9.59
C SER A 16 3.56 3.28 -9.14
N LYS A 17 3.58 3.62 -7.85
CA LYS A 17 4.76 4.21 -7.23
C LYS A 17 5.72 3.12 -6.76
N PRO A 18 7.04 3.34 -6.84
CA PRO A 18 8.01 2.48 -6.20
C PRO A 18 7.97 2.63 -4.67
N TYR A 19 8.59 1.71 -3.96
CA TYR A 19 8.83 1.76 -2.52
C TYR A 19 7.55 1.82 -1.66
N LEU A 20 6.51 1.11 -2.07
CA LEU A 20 5.30 0.88 -1.28
C LEU A 20 5.48 -0.38 -0.40
N ASP A 21 4.53 -0.61 0.53
CA ASP A 21 4.62 -1.67 1.56
C ASP A 21 4.90 -3.06 0.99
N PHE A 22 4.28 -3.39 -0.12
CA PHE A 22 4.40 -4.70 -0.78
C PHE A 22 4.97 -4.59 -2.21
N GLY A 23 5.69 -3.50 -2.51
CA GLY A 23 6.23 -3.23 -3.84
C GLY A 23 5.29 -2.45 -4.75
N PRO A 24 5.71 -2.15 -6.00
CA PRO A 24 4.88 -1.44 -6.97
C PRO A 24 3.61 -2.23 -7.30
N GLY A 25 2.43 -1.59 -7.25
CA GLY A 25 1.16 -2.28 -7.50
C GLY A 25 -0.06 -1.37 -7.39
N PHE A 26 -1.23 -1.93 -7.63
CA PHE A 26 -2.53 -1.31 -7.36
C PHE A 26 -3.00 -1.75 -5.98
N TYR A 27 -3.24 -0.79 -5.09
CA TYR A 27 -3.56 -1.02 -3.68
C TYR A 27 -5.03 -0.77 -3.38
N THR A 28 -5.63 -1.68 -2.61
CA THR A 28 -7.01 -1.59 -2.13
C THR A 28 -7.10 -1.92 -0.65
N THR A 29 -8.21 -1.57 -0.01
CA THR A 29 -8.52 -1.93 1.37
C THR A 29 -10.00 -2.29 1.49
N PRO A 30 -10.38 -3.29 2.31
CA PRO A 30 -11.79 -3.59 2.58
C PRO A 30 -12.47 -2.54 3.47
N SER A 31 -11.70 -1.62 4.07
CA SER A 31 -12.22 -0.56 4.92
C SER A 31 -12.55 0.69 4.11
N TYR A 32 -13.85 0.98 3.94
CA TYR A 32 -14.31 2.20 3.27
C TYR A 32 -13.78 3.46 3.97
N ASP A 33 -13.82 3.52 5.31
CA ASP A 33 -13.34 4.69 6.07
C ASP A 33 -11.85 4.93 5.85
N HIS A 34 -11.06 3.85 5.76
CA HIS A 34 -9.64 3.97 5.47
C HIS A 34 -9.38 4.44 4.03
N ALA A 35 -10.10 3.88 3.06
CA ALA A 35 -10.02 4.32 1.66
C ALA A 35 -10.41 5.79 1.51
N ALA A 36 -11.51 6.22 2.17
CA ALA A 36 -11.96 7.61 2.16
C ALA A 36 -10.91 8.57 2.74
N LEU A 37 -10.34 8.23 3.89
CA LEU A 37 -9.28 9.03 4.52
C LEU A 37 -8.03 9.14 3.64
N ALA A 38 -7.62 8.04 3.02
CA ALA A 38 -6.49 8.00 2.10
C ALA A 38 -6.75 8.87 0.85
N ALA A 39 -7.93 8.77 0.25
CA ALA A 39 -8.34 9.59 -0.90
C ALA A 39 -8.34 11.08 -0.57
N ILE A 40 -8.95 11.48 0.56
CA ILE A 40 -8.99 12.88 1.01
C ILE A 40 -7.58 13.44 1.18
N ARG A 41 -6.71 12.74 1.91
CA ARG A 41 -5.34 13.17 2.17
C ARG A 41 -4.49 13.27 0.90
N THR A 42 -4.62 12.29 0.02
CA THR A 42 -3.90 12.27 -1.25
C THR A 42 -4.33 13.44 -2.13
N THR A 43 -5.66 13.70 -2.22
CA THR A 43 -6.19 14.83 -2.97
C THR A 43 -5.76 16.17 -2.38
N GLN A 44 -5.80 16.34 -1.05
CA GLN A 44 -5.31 17.55 -0.39
C GLN A 44 -3.83 17.82 -0.70
N LYS A 45 -2.96 16.80 -0.61
CA LYS A 45 -1.54 16.92 -0.96
C LYS A 45 -1.34 17.28 -2.43
N TYR A 46 -2.11 16.66 -3.32
CA TYR A 46 -2.07 16.96 -4.75
C TYR A 46 -2.48 18.39 -5.04
N ASN A 47 -3.60 18.84 -4.45
CA ASN A 47 -4.12 20.19 -4.62
C ASN A 47 -3.12 21.25 -4.14
N ALA A 48 -2.56 21.06 -2.93
CA ALA A 48 -1.56 21.96 -2.37
C ALA A 48 -0.30 22.06 -3.24
N LYS A 49 0.19 20.91 -3.74
CA LYS A 49 1.39 20.88 -4.59
C LYS A 49 1.20 21.52 -5.97
N ASN A 50 0.00 21.38 -6.56
CA ASN A 50 -0.23 21.74 -7.95
C ASN A 50 -1.14 22.97 -8.11
N ASN A 51 -1.50 23.64 -7.01
CA ASN A 51 -2.47 24.76 -6.98
C ASN A 51 -3.78 24.40 -7.72
N LYS A 52 -4.35 23.21 -7.38
CA LYS A 52 -5.58 22.67 -7.94
C LYS A 52 -6.67 22.59 -6.89
N ASN A 53 -7.90 22.37 -7.31
CA ASN A 53 -9.06 22.16 -6.45
C ASN A 53 -9.84 20.90 -6.88
N GLU A 54 -9.13 19.77 -6.90
CA GLU A 54 -9.71 18.46 -7.24
C GLU A 54 -10.51 17.91 -6.05
N GLU A 55 -11.53 17.12 -6.34
CA GLU A 55 -12.31 16.41 -5.34
C GLU A 55 -11.78 14.99 -5.12
N PRO A 56 -11.87 14.45 -3.89
CA PRO A 56 -11.51 13.07 -3.61
C PRO A 56 -12.60 12.10 -4.06
N TYR A 57 -12.18 10.98 -4.66
CA TYR A 57 -13.05 9.89 -5.12
C TYR A 57 -12.62 8.57 -4.53
N ILE A 58 -13.58 7.67 -4.31
CA ILE A 58 -13.36 6.25 -4.02
C ILE A 58 -13.74 5.45 -5.26
N VAL A 59 -12.90 4.49 -5.60
CA VAL A 59 -13.20 3.45 -6.58
C VAL A 59 -13.51 2.17 -5.84
N GLU A 60 -14.70 1.65 -6.01
CA GLU A 60 -15.09 0.34 -5.51
C GLU A 60 -14.74 -0.73 -6.54
N VAL A 61 -14.10 -1.80 -6.07
CA VAL A 61 -13.70 -2.92 -6.91
C VAL A 61 -14.16 -4.25 -6.31
N ASP A 62 -14.52 -5.18 -7.16
CA ASP A 62 -14.78 -6.57 -6.81
C ASP A 62 -13.56 -7.41 -7.23
N TYR A 63 -13.06 -8.24 -6.32
CA TYR A 63 -11.98 -9.17 -6.58
C TYR A 63 -12.52 -10.58 -6.67
N LYS A 64 -12.42 -11.16 -7.85
CA LYS A 64 -12.81 -12.56 -8.12
C LYS A 64 -11.62 -13.33 -8.66
N PRO A 65 -10.95 -14.13 -7.81
CA PRO A 65 -9.89 -14.98 -8.32
C PRO A 65 -10.45 -15.96 -9.34
N ILE A 66 -9.81 -16.02 -10.49
CA ILE A 66 -10.14 -16.98 -11.53
C ILE A 66 -9.43 -18.28 -11.15
N SER A 67 -10.18 -19.33 -10.84
CA SER A 67 -9.64 -20.60 -10.34
C SER A 67 -8.63 -21.28 -11.28
N ALA A 68 -8.69 -20.98 -12.57
CA ALA A 68 -7.72 -21.47 -13.56
C ALA A 68 -6.40 -20.67 -13.58
N MET A 69 -6.29 -19.57 -12.82
CA MET A 69 -5.07 -18.76 -12.74
C MET A 69 -4.24 -19.21 -11.55
N ASP A 70 -3.04 -19.68 -11.82
CA ASP A 70 -2.03 -19.96 -10.79
C ASP A 70 -1.42 -18.63 -10.29
N LEU A 71 -2.08 -17.99 -9.32
CA LEU A 71 -1.65 -16.74 -8.72
C LEU A 71 -0.67 -16.97 -7.58
N VAL A 72 0.48 -16.32 -7.63
CA VAL A 72 1.45 -16.34 -6.52
C VAL A 72 1.05 -15.29 -5.49
N ILE A 73 0.66 -15.74 -4.29
CA ILE A 73 0.12 -14.87 -3.23
C ILE A 73 1.07 -14.79 -2.05
N GLY A 74 1.48 -13.56 -1.69
CA GLY A 74 2.18 -13.24 -0.44
C GLY A 74 1.19 -12.84 0.66
N SER A 75 1.18 -13.55 1.80
CA SER A 75 0.26 -13.30 2.91
C SER A 75 0.99 -12.88 4.18
N TYR A 76 0.64 -11.70 4.70
CA TYR A 76 1.24 -11.05 5.87
C TYR A 76 0.14 -10.46 6.78
N PRO A 77 -0.74 -11.31 7.36
CA PRO A 77 -2.01 -10.87 7.97
C PRO A 77 -1.87 -10.12 9.30
N ARG A 78 -0.67 -10.10 9.89
CA ARG A 78 -0.40 -9.45 11.18
C ARG A 78 0.94 -8.73 11.16
N HIS A 79 1.08 -7.69 11.99
CA HIS A 79 2.36 -7.06 12.32
C HIS A 79 3.27 -8.09 12.99
N SER A 80 4.12 -8.72 12.22
CA SER A 80 5.09 -9.73 12.63
C SER A 80 6.48 -9.35 12.13
N GLU A 81 7.52 -9.97 12.66
CA GLU A 81 8.88 -9.75 12.16
C GLU A 81 8.98 -10.05 10.65
N ARG A 82 8.31 -11.11 10.16
CA ARG A 82 8.26 -11.45 8.74
C ARG A 82 7.57 -10.35 7.93
N TRP A 83 6.44 -9.83 8.41
CA TRP A 83 5.76 -8.69 7.78
C TRP A 83 6.65 -7.45 7.78
N GLY A 84 7.27 -7.12 8.92
CA GLY A 84 8.15 -5.97 9.05
C GLY A 84 9.34 -6.00 8.11
N LYS A 85 10.01 -7.16 8.02
CA LYS A 85 11.11 -7.38 7.07
C LYS A 85 10.65 -7.19 5.62
N PHE A 86 9.52 -7.80 5.25
CA PHE A 86 9.01 -7.71 3.89
C PHE A 86 8.63 -6.27 3.51
N VAL A 87 7.92 -5.55 4.40
CA VAL A 87 7.58 -4.13 4.17
C VAL A 87 8.83 -3.26 4.06
N LEU A 88 9.79 -3.44 4.98
CA LEU A 88 11.06 -2.72 4.91
C LEU A 88 11.76 -2.94 3.57
N ASN A 89 11.95 -4.20 3.18
CA ASN A 89 12.66 -4.58 1.96
C ASN A 89 12.02 -3.96 0.71
N ASN A 90 10.68 -3.92 0.63
CA ASN A 90 9.99 -3.27 -0.49
C ASN A 90 10.17 -1.75 -0.52
N ARG A 91 10.53 -1.12 0.60
CA ARG A 91 10.76 0.32 0.71
C ARG A 91 12.23 0.72 0.56
N LEU A 92 13.13 -0.25 0.42
CA LEU A 92 14.54 0.00 0.16
C LEU A 92 14.79 0.33 -1.32
N LYS A 93 15.81 1.14 -1.56
CA LYS A 93 16.33 1.38 -2.92
C LYS A 93 17.01 0.11 -3.45
N PRO A 94 17.00 -0.14 -4.78
CA PRO A 94 17.65 -1.31 -5.37
C PRO A 94 19.11 -1.48 -4.96
N GLN A 95 19.83 -0.38 -4.78
CA GLN A 95 21.22 -0.40 -4.32
C GLN A 95 21.37 -1.02 -2.92
N MET A 96 20.39 -0.76 -2.02
CA MET A 96 20.39 -1.34 -0.68
C MET A 96 20.05 -2.82 -0.73
N LEU A 97 19.06 -3.21 -1.54
CA LEU A 97 18.73 -4.64 -1.74
C LEU A 97 19.96 -5.42 -2.21
N SER A 98 20.69 -4.89 -3.17
CA SER A 98 21.93 -5.51 -3.68
C SER A 98 23.06 -5.51 -2.66
N ALA A 99 23.29 -4.38 -1.96
CA ALA A 99 24.37 -4.25 -1.00
C ALA A 99 24.26 -5.24 0.18
N TYR A 100 23.01 -5.52 0.61
CA TYR A 100 22.73 -6.44 1.71
C TYR A 100 22.21 -7.80 1.25
N ASN A 101 22.30 -8.11 -0.05
CA ASN A 101 21.82 -9.37 -0.63
C ASN A 101 20.40 -9.76 -0.21
N ILE A 102 19.50 -8.78 -0.21
CA ILE A 102 18.10 -8.96 0.20
C ILE A 102 17.29 -9.48 -0.98
N LEU A 103 16.81 -10.73 -0.86
CA LEU A 103 16.06 -11.43 -1.91
C LEU A 103 14.54 -11.45 -1.65
N GLU A 104 14.11 -11.27 -0.40
CA GLU A 104 12.69 -11.33 -0.04
C GLU A 104 12.04 -9.94 -0.14
N HIS A 105 11.59 -9.60 -1.33
CA HIS A 105 10.83 -8.38 -1.67
C HIS A 105 9.91 -8.67 -2.86
N ASN A 106 9.13 -7.67 -3.27
CA ASN A 106 8.25 -7.74 -4.46
C ASN A 106 8.45 -6.56 -5.42
N GLN A 107 9.62 -5.94 -5.40
CA GLN A 107 9.94 -4.89 -6.39
C GLN A 107 10.13 -5.47 -7.81
N ASP A 108 10.36 -6.76 -7.89
CA ASP A 108 10.52 -7.55 -9.11
C ASP A 108 9.22 -8.24 -9.59
N GLY A 109 8.11 -8.05 -8.86
CA GLY A 109 6.83 -8.66 -9.21
C GLY A 109 6.75 -10.17 -8.97
N LYS A 110 7.54 -10.72 -8.04
CA LYS A 110 7.54 -12.13 -7.65
C LYS A 110 6.16 -12.64 -7.20
N TYR A 111 5.40 -11.81 -6.50
CA TYR A 111 4.02 -12.09 -6.10
C TYR A 111 3.05 -11.36 -7.03
N ASP A 112 2.02 -12.06 -7.48
CA ASP A 112 0.91 -11.46 -8.21
C ASP A 112 0.06 -10.58 -7.29
N ILE A 113 -0.19 -11.06 -6.06
CA ILE A 113 -0.99 -10.38 -5.05
C ILE A 113 -0.26 -10.46 -3.71
N CYS A 114 -0.23 -9.34 -2.97
CA CYS A 114 0.14 -9.36 -1.55
C CYS A 114 -1.05 -8.89 -0.72
N TYR A 115 -1.18 -9.50 0.46
CA TYR A 115 -2.22 -9.19 1.44
C TYR A 115 -1.58 -9.03 2.82
N GLY A 116 -1.98 -7.98 3.56
CA GLY A 116 -1.49 -7.78 4.92
C GLY A 116 -1.91 -6.44 5.51
N GLU A 117 -1.44 -6.17 6.71
CA GLU A 117 -1.69 -4.91 7.41
C GLU A 117 -0.91 -3.75 6.78
N ILE A 118 -1.50 -2.55 6.87
CA ILE A 118 -0.88 -1.32 6.38
C ILE A 118 0.27 -0.92 7.31
N ALA A 119 1.41 -0.55 6.75
CA ALA A 119 2.55 -0.09 7.52
C ALA A 119 2.29 1.26 8.20
N ASP A 120 2.72 1.39 9.44
CA ASP A 120 2.74 2.64 10.17
C ASP A 120 3.98 3.50 9.87
N GLY A 121 4.05 4.68 10.52
CA GLY A 121 5.14 5.61 10.34
C GLY A 121 6.50 5.11 10.83
N ASN A 122 6.55 4.16 11.77
CA ASN A 122 7.79 3.68 12.38
C ASN A 122 8.64 2.93 11.37
N ILE A 123 8.06 1.94 10.68
CA ILE A 123 8.81 1.17 9.68
C ILE A 123 9.20 2.02 8.48
N ILE A 124 8.38 3.00 8.11
CA ILE A 124 8.69 3.96 7.05
C ILE A 124 9.94 4.78 7.42
N ASN A 125 10.01 5.27 8.66
CA ASN A 125 11.16 6.02 9.15
C ASN A 125 12.45 5.18 9.17
N ILE A 126 12.33 3.89 9.54
CA ILE A 126 13.47 2.96 9.48
C ILE A 126 13.93 2.78 8.04
N ALA A 127 13.02 2.61 7.08
CA ALA A 127 13.37 2.51 5.67
C ALA A 127 14.15 3.75 5.16
N TYR A 128 13.77 4.96 5.60
CA TYR A 128 14.54 6.17 5.29
C TYR A 128 15.96 6.13 5.87
N LYS A 129 16.12 5.68 7.12
CA LYS A 129 17.44 5.57 7.76
C LYS A 129 18.34 4.55 7.07
N VAL A 130 17.80 3.39 6.68
CA VAL A 130 18.54 2.37 5.91
C VAL A 130 18.93 2.93 4.54
N ASN A 131 18.00 3.53 3.81
CA ASN A 131 18.26 4.15 2.51
C ASN A 131 19.28 5.31 2.57
N GLY A 132 19.44 5.92 3.73
CA GLY A 132 20.43 6.97 4.02
C GLY A 132 21.75 6.43 4.61
N GLY A 133 21.91 5.11 4.76
CA GLY A 133 23.11 4.49 5.32
C GLY A 133 23.32 4.71 6.83
N GLN A 134 22.26 5.11 7.55
CA GLN A 134 22.32 5.39 9.00
C GLN A 134 22.03 4.14 9.85
N VAL A 135 21.41 3.12 9.26
CA VAL A 135 21.05 1.87 9.93
C VAL A 135 21.32 0.71 8.97
N ILE A 136 21.90 -0.36 9.48
CA ILE A 136 22.10 -1.61 8.75
C ILE A 136 20.87 -2.51 8.94
N PRO A 137 20.31 -3.12 7.89
CA PRO A 137 19.09 -3.94 8.00
C PRO A 137 19.18 -5.08 9.01
N GLU A 138 20.37 -5.70 9.15
CA GLU A 138 20.62 -6.80 10.07
C GLU A 138 20.57 -6.38 11.55
N ASP A 139 20.84 -5.11 11.85
CA ASP A 139 20.85 -4.56 13.21
C ASP A 139 19.46 -4.15 13.70
N ILE A 140 18.43 -4.30 12.88
CA ILE A 140 17.07 -3.88 13.21
C ILE A 140 16.42 -4.85 14.20
N ASN A 141 16.11 -4.37 15.39
CA ASN A 141 15.35 -5.12 16.39
C ASN A 141 13.84 -5.03 16.11
N TYR A 142 13.34 -5.90 15.23
CA TYR A 142 11.92 -5.93 14.84
C TYR A 142 10.98 -6.15 16.02
N LYS A 143 11.39 -6.92 17.04
CA LYS A 143 10.56 -7.17 18.25
C LYS A 143 10.35 -5.92 19.08
N GLU A 144 11.24 -4.95 19.01
CA GLU A 144 11.15 -3.72 19.78
C GLU A 144 10.17 -2.74 19.15
N PHE A 145 10.21 -2.52 17.84
CA PHE A 145 9.35 -1.52 17.19
C PHE A 145 8.01 -2.08 16.69
N LEU A 146 7.88 -3.41 16.55
CA LEU A 146 6.62 -4.07 16.23
C LEU A 146 5.88 -4.54 17.49
N LYS A 147 6.09 -3.88 18.63
CA LYS A 147 5.37 -4.23 19.86
C LYS A 147 3.87 -4.16 19.60
N ASP A 148 3.21 -5.29 19.88
CA ASP A 148 1.76 -5.37 19.85
C ASP A 148 1.22 -4.47 20.97
N ASN A 149 0.60 -3.37 20.56
CA ASN A 149 -0.04 -2.40 21.45
C ASN A 149 -1.56 -2.64 21.55
N GLY A 150 -2.05 -3.77 21.00
CA GLY A 150 -3.46 -4.10 20.92
C GLY A 150 -4.23 -3.29 19.85
N GLU A 151 -3.54 -2.50 19.03
CA GLU A 151 -4.18 -1.79 17.93
C GLU A 151 -4.51 -2.73 16.77
N VAL A 152 -5.68 -2.55 16.19
CA VAL A 152 -6.09 -3.23 14.96
C VAL A 152 -5.71 -2.34 13.78
N TYR A 153 -4.75 -2.78 12.99
CA TYR A 153 -4.34 -2.06 11.79
C TYR A 153 -5.21 -2.45 10.59
N PRO A 154 -5.56 -1.47 9.73
CA PRO A 154 -6.33 -1.78 8.52
C PRO A 154 -5.59 -2.74 7.61
N GLN A 155 -6.36 -3.63 7.01
CA GLN A 155 -5.84 -4.56 6.00
C GLN A 155 -5.79 -3.90 4.63
N GLN A 156 -4.82 -4.34 3.81
CA GLN A 156 -4.70 -3.94 2.42
C GLN A 156 -4.42 -5.15 1.53
N TYR A 157 -4.86 -5.05 0.28
CA TYR A 157 -4.49 -5.93 -0.82
C TYR A 157 -3.71 -5.11 -1.84
N SER A 158 -2.70 -5.70 -2.44
CA SER A 158 -1.95 -5.10 -3.53
C SER A 158 -1.82 -6.07 -4.69
N PHE A 159 -2.04 -5.59 -5.89
CA PHE A 159 -2.07 -6.35 -7.14
C PHE A 159 -0.91 -5.87 -8.01
N HIS A 160 -0.01 -6.77 -8.39
CA HIS A 160 1.30 -6.41 -8.94
C HIS A 160 1.49 -6.81 -10.39
N THR A 161 0.64 -7.68 -10.95
CA THR A 161 0.75 -8.17 -12.32
C THR A 161 -0.54 -7.96 -13.09
N LEU A 162 -0.46 -7.96 -14.43
CA LEU A 162 -1.65 -7.90 -15.29
C LEU A 162 -2.58 -9.10 -15.05
N LYS A 163 -2.00 -10.25 -14.72
CA LYS A 163 -2.72 -11.47 -14.32
C LYS A 163 -3.59 -11.21 -13.07
N ALA A 164 -3.04 -10.56 -12.03
CA ALA A 164 -3.79 -10.19 -10.84
C ALA A 164 -4.84 -9.10 -11.13
N ILE A 165 -4.51 -8.10 -11.95
CA ILE A 165 -5.45 -7.04 -12.36
C ILE A 165 -6.65 -7.60 -13.13
N SER A 166 -6.47 -8.64 -13.95
CA SER A 166 -7.59 -9.27 -14.68
C SER A 166 -8.63 -9.93 -13.76
N CYS A 167 -8.30 -10.17 -12.49
CA CYS A 167 -9.22 -10.65 -11.47
C CYS A 167 -10.04 -9.53 -10.79
N ILE A 168 -9.81 -8.26 -11.18
CA ILE A 168 -10.48 -7.11 -10.60
C ILE A 168 -11.53 -6.56 -11.56
N LYS A 169 -12.73 -6.33 -11.04
CA LYS A 169 -13.80 -5.61 -11.73
C LYS A 169 -14.07 -4.31 -11.01
N VAL A 170 -13.99 -3.19 -11.72
CA VAL A 170 -14.42 -1.88 -11.20
C VAL A 170 -15.95 -1.87 -11.14
N LEU A 171 -16.52 -1.52 -9.97
CA LEU A 171 -17.95 -1.47 -9.73
C LEU A 171 -18.50 -0.06 -9.75
N SER A 172 -17.87 0.86 -9.02
CA SER A 172 -18.29 2.26 -8.93
C SER A 172 -17.10 3.22 -8.75
N CYS A 173 -17.40 4.51 -8.91
CA CYS A 173 -16.47 5.60 -8.62
C CYS A 173 -17.27 6.78 -8.06
N ASP A 174 -17.16 7.00 -6.76
CA ASP A 174 -18.01 7.94 -6.04
C ASP A 174 -17.19 9.07 -5.41
N MET A 175 -17.70 10.30 -5.54
CA MET A 175 -17.11 11.47 -4.88
C MET A 175 -17.42 11.47 -3.38
N ILE A 176 -16.42 11.82 -2.57
CA ILE A 176 -16.58 11.90 -1.12
C ILE A 176 -17.16 13.25 -0.72
N ASN A 177 -18.46 13.29 -0.42
CA ASN A 177 -19.16 14.53 -0.08
C ASN A 177 -18.91 15.00 1.37
N ASN A 178 -18.82 14.08 2.35
CA ASN A 178 -18.65 14.43 3.78
C ASN A 178 -17.21 14.20 4.26
N LYS A 179 -16.27 15.01 3.78
CA LYS A 179 -14.83 14.91 4.12
C LYS A 179 -14.56 15.04 5.63
N LYS A 180 -15.33 15.89 6.36
CA LYS A 180 -15.13 16.15 7.79
C LYS A 180 -15.37 14.89 8.65
N LYS A 181 -16.29 14.01 8.26
CA LYS A 181 -16.58 12.74 8.96
C LYS A 181 -15.29 11.90 9.10
N TYR A 182 -14.53 11.78 8.04
CA TYR A 182 -13.34 10.91 7.99
C TYR A 182 -12.08 11.55 8.58
N LEU A 183 -11.95 12.88 8.50
CA LEU A 183 -10.83 13.60 9.09
C LEU A 183 -10.91 13.64 10.63
N ASN A 184 -12.10 13.72 11.20
CA ASN A 184 -12.33 13.81 12.64
C ASN A 184 -12.30 12.44 13.35
N ALA A 185 -12.39 11.32 12.62
CA ALA A 185 -12.39 9.98 13.19
C ALA A 185 -11.08 9.60 13.92
N ARG A 186 -9.95 10.28 13.63
CA ARG A 186 -8.68 10.11 14.34
C ARG A 186 -8.56 10.83 15.69
N GLY A 187 -9.43 11.78 15.98
CA GLY A 187 -9.42 12.50 17.27
C GLY A 187 -10.07 11.74 18.45
N ARG A 188 -10.49 10.50 18.22
CA ARG A 188 -11.20 9.66 19.23
C ARG A 188 -10.47 8.33 19.51
N ARG A 189 -9.15 8.28 19.26
CA ARG A 189 -8.31 7.15 19.69
C ARG A 189 -7.30 7.62 20.71
#